data_a0a71eb4faf78ba088de6b24b8f4200c
#
_entry.id   a0a71eb4faf78ba088de6b24b8f4200c
#
_cell.length_a   1.000
_cell.length_b   1.000
_cell.length_c   1.000
_cell.angle_alpha   90.00
_cell.angle_beta   90.00
_cell.angle_gamma   90.00
#
_symmetry.space_group_name_H-M   'P 1'
#
loop_
_entity.id
_entity.type
_entity.pdbx_description
1 polymer ?
#
loop_
_entity_poly.entity_id
_entity_poly.type
_entity_poly.pdbx_seq_one_letter_code
_entity_poly.pdbx_strand_id
1 'polypeptide(L)'
;MLIYEKSRPGRQARAQTPGKQDDGLLLEELKDHLRHEDVGLPEVSELDVVRHYTNLSAKNFAIDKQFYPLGSCTMKYNPRGAHRAASIPGFLARHPLAQESISQGYLACLYELQQELAEVTGMQGVSLTPMAGAQGEFAGVAMIRAYHDKRGDTERQEILVPEAAHGTNPATAVMCGYGERDTCYVRRGRRSCCLEGGAERAHSRFDDDKSINLRRV
;
A
#
# COMPACT_ATOMS: atom_id res chain seq x y z
N MET A 1 9.25 3.24 31.06
CA MET A 1 10.55 3.97 30.97
C MET A 1 10.88 4.16 29.50
N LEU A 2 11.00 5.41 29.08
CA LEU A 2 11.39 5.77 27.72
C LEU A 2 12.91 5.59 27.56
N ILE A 3 13.37 5.47 26.31
CA ILE A 3 14.81 5.31 26.03
C ILE A 3 15.63 6.52 26.51
N TYR A 4 15.05 7.73 26.46
CA TYR A 4 15.65 8.96 26.95
C TYR A 4 15.89 8.94 28.47
N GLU A 5 15.03 8.29 29.24
CA GLU A 5 15.17 8.14 30.69
C GLU A 5 16.32 7.19 31.07
N LYS A 6 16.80 6.39 30.12
CA LYS A 6 17.94 5.50 30.27
C LYS A 6 19.26 6.14 29.87
N SER A 7 19.22 7.32 29.26
CA SER A 7 20.43 8.04 28.83
C SER A 7 21.36 8.33 29.97
N ARG A 8 22.62 8.08 29.77
CA ARG A 8 23.71 8.43 30.72
C ARG A 8 24.89 8.94 29.92
N PRO A 9 25.47 10.10 30.30
CA PRO A 9 26.61 10.67 29.62
C PRO A 9 27.76 9.67 29.40
N GLY A 10 28.32 9.65 28.21
CA GLY A 10 29.41 8.77 27.80
C GLY A 10 29.04 7.34 27.43
N ARG A 11 27.76 6.93 27.52
CA ARG A 11 27.34 5.63 27.01
C ARG A 11 27.18 5.67 25.49
N GLN A 12 27.77 4.69 24.83
CA GLN A 12 27.76 4.60 23.36
C GLN A 12 27.57 3.16 22.90
N ALA A 13 26.81 3.00 21.81
CA ALA A 13 26.61 1.75 21.12
C ALA A 13 27.55 1.63 19.91
N ARG A 14 28.83 1.45 20.16
CA ARG A 14 29.91 1.50 19.13
C ARG A 14 30.10 0.19 18.35
N ALA A 15 29.67 -0.94 18.91
CA ALA A 15 30.00 -2.25 18.35
C ALA A 15 29.50 -2.50 16.93
N GLN A 16 28.46 -1.79 16.49
CA GLN A 16 27.83 -1.96 15.18
C GLN A 16 28.00 -0.75 14.24
N THR A 17 28.65 0.31 14.67
CA THR A 17 28.94 1.43 13.78
C THR A 17 30.13 1.11 12.91
N PRO A 18 30.00 1.15 11.58
CA PRO A 18 31.17 1.12 10.70
C PRO A 18 32.13 2.23 11.12
N GLY A 19 33.43 1.96 11.03
CA GLY A 19 34.43 2.97 11.33
C GLY A 19 34.13 4.25 10.54
N LYS A 20 34.48 5.41 11.15
CA LYS A 20 34.36 6.70 10.44
C LYS A 20 35.08 6.56 9.09
N GLN A 21 34.32 6.69 7.99
CA GLN A 21 34.94 7.05 6.72
C GLN A 21 35.44 8.50 6.86
N ASP A 22 36.59 8.76 6.33
CA ASP A 22 37.15 10.11 6.32
C ASP A 22 36.46 10.91 5.20
N ASP A 23 35.33 11.52 5.54
CA ASP A 23 34.56 12.36 4.64
C ASP A 23 35.05 13.84 4.68
N GLY A 24 36.34 14.07 5.01
CA GLY A 24 36.89 15.38 5.24
C GLY A 24 36.62 16.41 4.16
N LEU A 25 36.67 16.01 2.90
CA LEU A 25 36.34 16.89 1.76
C LEU A 25 34.87 17.27 1.73
N LEU A 26 33.98 16.31 1.96
CA LEU A 26 32.53 16.55 1.97
C LEU A 26 32.11 17.43 3.16
N LEU A 27 32.76 17.28 4.30
CA LEU A 27 32.49 18.10 5.49
C LEU A 27 32.93 19.55 5.31
N GLU A 28 34.00 19.81 4.56
CA GLU A 28 34.45 21.18 4.28
C GLU A 28 33.49 21.89 3.32
N GLU A 29 33.01 21.20 2.27
CA GLU A 29 32.02 21.74 1.34
C GLU A 29 30.66 22.01 2.00
N LEU A 30 30.31 21.26 3.02
CA LEU A 30 29.03 21.39 3.73
C LEU A 30 29.13 22.20 5.02
N LYS A 31 30.26 22.81 5.31
CA LYS A 31 30.56 23.47 6.59
C LYS A 31 29.48 24.45 7.05
N ASP A 32 28.98 25.28 6.14
CA ASP A 32 27.95 26.28 6.43
C ASP A 32 26.53 25.70 6.60
N HIS A 33 26.37 24.43 6.25
CA HIS A 33 25.12 23.68 6.35
C HIS A 33 25.12 22.64 7.48
N LEU A 34 26.24 22.51 8.18
CA LEU A 34 26.33 21.56 9.30
C LEU A 34 25.57 22.09 10.52
N ARG A 35 24.94 21.17 11.22
CA ARG A 35 24.33 21.48 12.51
C ARG A 35 25.44 21.69 13.54
N HIS A 36 25.39 22.80 14.26
CA HIS A 36 26.31 23.10 15.35
C HIS A 36 25.80 22.65 16.72
N GLU A 37 24.48 22.43 16.85
CA GLU A 37 23.85 22.00 18.09
C GLU A 37 23.80 20.49 18.22
N ASP A 38 23.85 19.99 19.44
CA ASP A 38 23.67 18.57 19.73
C ASP A 38 22.28 18.10 19.27
N VAL A 39 22.21 16.90 18.69
CA VAL A 39 20.95 16.30 18.22
C VAL A 39 20.06 15.89 19.41
N GLY A 40 20.59 15.83 20.62
CA GLY A 40 19.84 15.46 21.83
C GLY A 40 19.40 13.99 21.82
N LEU A 41 20.13 13.12 21.13
CA LEU A 41 19.85 11.67 21.14
C LEU A 41 20.28 11.06 22.47
N PRO A 42 19.59 10.00 22.94
CA PRO A 42 19.93 9.36 24.21
C PRO A 42 21.25 8.60 24.10
N GLU A 43 22.15 8.83 25.07
CA GLU A 43 23.38 8.09 25.21
C GLU A 43 23.12 6.79 25.97
N VAL A 44 23.04 5.68 25.25
CA VAL A 44 22.67 4.37 25.79
C VAL A 44 23.58 3.27 25.26
N SER A 45 23.63 2.14 25.96
CA SER A 45 24.35 0.97 25.49
C SER A 45 23.55 0.27 24.38
N GLU A 46 24.22 -0.49 23.51
CA GLU A 46 23.58 -1.32 22.50
C GLU A 46 22.52 -2.24 23.13
N LEU A 47 22.84 -2.88 24.25
CA LEU A 47 21.90 -3.75 24.95
C LEU A 47 20.63 -3.02 25.40
N ASP A 48 20.76 -1.78 25.87
CA ASP A 48 19.59 -0.97 26.25
C ASP A 48 18.72 -0.62 25.04
N VAL A 49 19.34 -0.30 23.89
CA VAL A 49 18.63 -0.05 22.62
C VAL A 49 17.88 -1.29 22.19
N VAL A 50 18.55 -2.43 22.07
CA VAL A 50 17.96 -3.68 21.63
C VAL A 50 16.79 -4.09 22.54
N ARG A 51 16.99 -4.07 23.86
CA ARG A 51 15.93 -4.42 24.82
C ARG A 51 14.75 -3.46 24.76
N HIS A 52 15.03 -2.16 24.62
CA HIS A 52 13.95 -1.16 24.55
C HIS A 52 13.05 -1.41 23.33
N TYR A 53 13.64 -1.51 22.15
CA TYR A 53 12.86 -1.69 20.91
C TYR A 53 12.24 -3.08 20.78
N THR A 54 12.90 -4.12 21.26
CA THR A 54 12.30 -5.47 21.34
C THR A 54 11.07 -5.49 22.24
N ASN A 55 11.16 -4.88 23.42
CA ASN A 55 10.03 -4.77 24.34
C ASN A 55 8.91 -3.88 23.78
N LEU A 56 9.27 -2.82 23.07
CA LEU A 56 8.31 -1.94 22.43
C LEU A 56 7.57 -2.68 21.29
N SER A 57 8.30 -3.38 20.44
CA SER A 57 7.72 -4.17 19.35
C SER A 57 6.80 -5.29 19.86
N ALA A 58 7.14 -5.86 21.03
CA ALA A 58 6.33 -6.90 21.66
C ALA A 58 4.95 -6.42 22.13
N LYS A 59 4.75 -5.12 22.27
CA LYS A 59 3.45 -4.50 22.58
C LYS A 59 2.55 -4.35 21.35
N ASN A 60 3.10 -4.50 20.17
CA ASN A 60 2.36 -4.47 18.91
C ASN A 60 2.01 -5.88 18.43
N PHE A 61 1.04 -5.93 17.54
CA PHE A 61 0.72 -7.17 16.84
C PHE A 61 1.86 -7.54 15.87
N ALA A 62 2.18 -8.82 15.81
CA ALA A 62 3.13 -9.37 14.86
C ALA A 62 2.59 -10.69 14.33
N ILE A 63 2.62 -10.86 13.01
CA ILE A 63 2.13 -12.08 12.34
C ILE A 63 2.87 -13.34 12.80
N ASP A 64 4.11 -13.19 13.27
CA ASP A 64 4.92 -14.30 13.78
C ASP A 64 4.48 -14.78 15.17
N LYS A 65 3.70 -13.99 15.89
CA LYS A 65 3.26 -14.29 17.26
C LYS A 65 1.80 -14.64 17.38
N GLN A 66 0.96 -14.00 16.57
CA GLN A 66 -0.48 -14.09 16.72
C GLN A 66 -1.20 -13.64 15.46
N PHE A 67 -2.50 -13.89 15.43
CA PHE A 67 -3.37 -13.39 14.39
C PHE A 67 -3.31 -11.86 14.31
N TYR A 68 -3.22 -11.32 13.11
CA TYR A 68 -3.08 -9.88 12.90
C TYR A 68 -4.44 -9.26 12.58
N PRO A 69 -5.06 -8.48 13.49
CA PRO A 69 -6.39 -7.95 13.32
C PRO A 69 -6.35 -6.65 12.49
N LEU A 70 -6.30 -6.75 11.17
CA LEU A 70 -6.37 -5.60 10.28
C LEU A 70 -7.72 -5.50 9.59
N GLY A 71 -8.23 -4.27 9.44
CA GLY A 71 -9.46 -3.97 8.75
C GLY A 71 -9.33 -3.97 7.24
N SER A 72 -8.39 -3.20 6.69
CA SER A 72 -8.27 -2.95 5.25
C SER A 72 -7.21 -3.80 4.54
N CYS A 73 -6.21 -4.28 5.24
CA CYS A 73 -5.10 -5.02 4.67
C CYS A 73 -4.74 -6.22 5.55
N THR A 74 -4.95 -7.43 5.04
CA THR A 74 -4.57 -8.64 5.76
C THR A 74 -3.08 -8.84 5.66
N MET A 75 -2.37 -8.71 6.77
CA MET A 75 -0.94 -9.03 6.83
C MET A 75 -0.76 -10.55 6.81
N LYS A 76 -0.16 -11.04 5.74
CA LYS A 76 0.08 -12.48 5.55
C LYS A 76 1.43 -12.84 6.15
N TYR A 77 1.52 -14.07 6.64
CA TYR A 77 2.80 -14.64 7.00
C TYR A 77 3.67 -14.76 5.74
N ASN A 78 4.86 -14.19 5.78
CA ASN A 78 5.84 -14.33 4.70
C ASN A 78 6.84 -15.42 5.08
N PRO A 79 6.88 -16.57 4.39
CA PRO A 79 7.81 -17.63 4.68
C PRO A 79 9.27 -17.16 4.70
N ARG A 80 10.03 -17.57 5.71
CA ARG A 80 11.44 -17.13 5.85
C ARG A 80 12.30 -17.48 4.64
N GLY A 81 11.99 -18.59 3.94
CA GLY A 81 12.65 -18.96 2.70
C GLY A 81 12.42 -17.97 1.55
N ALA A 82 11.23 -17.39 1.46
CA ALA A 82 10.90 -16.38 0.44
C ALA A 82 11.78 -15.12 0.58
N HIS A 83 12.03 -14.69 1.82
CA HIS A 83 12.93 -13.56 2.09
C HIS A 83 14.36 -13.83 1.60
N ARG A 84 14.82 -15.04 1.80
CA ARG A 84 16.15 -15.50 1.34
C ARG A 84 16.24 -15.52 -0.20
N ALA A 85 15.21 -16.02 -0.87
CA ALA A 85 15.12 -16.01 -2.34
C ALA A 85 15.10 -14.58 -2.89
N ALA A 86 14.31 -13.68 -2.29
CA ALA A 86 14.25 -12.27 -2.69
C ALA A 86 15.58 -11.52 -2.48
N SER A 87 16.46 -12.01 -1.60
CA SER A 87 17.76 -11.40 -1.28
C SER A 87 18.90 -11.92 -2.16
N ILE A 88 18.63 -12.75 -3.16
CA ILE A 88 19.65 -13.22 -4.11
C ILE A 88 20.22 -12.01 -4.87
N PRO A 89 21.54 -11.79 -4.89
CA PRO A 89 22.15 -10.60 -5.47
C PRO A 89 21.76 -10.34 -6.92
N GLY A 90 21.61 -11.40 -7.73
CA GLY A 90 21.20 -11.28 -9.13
C GLY A 90 19.82 -10.68 -9.34
N PHE A 91 18.93 -10.81 -8.34
CA PHE A 91 17.61 -10.15 -8.35
C PHE A 91 17.65 -8.80 -7.66
N LEU A 92 18.25 -8.72 -6.47
CA LEU A 92 18.22 -7.55 -5.61
C LEU A 92 18.97 -6.34 -6.20
N ALA A 93 20.16 -6.57 -6.77
CA ALA A 93 21.04 -5.53 -7.30
C ALA A 93 20.69 -5.11 -8.74
N ARG A 94 19.53 -5.52 -9.24
CA ARG A 94 19.15 -5.26 -10.60
C ARG A 94 18.39 -3.96 -10.76
N HIS A 95 18.83 -3.09 -11.68
CA HIS A 95 18.07 -1.90 -12.05
C HIS A 95 16.89 -2.28 -12.98
N PRO A 96 15.67 -1.75 -12.76
CA PRO A 96 14.50 -2.06 -13.59
C PRO A 96 14.67 -1.75 -15.08
N LEU A 97 15.44 -0.71 -15.41
CA LEU A 97 15.73 -0.29 -16.78
C LEU A 97 17.05 -0.86 -17.34
N ALA A 98 17.60 -1.92 -16.74
CA ALA A 98 18.77 -2.59 -17.29
C ALA A 98 18.44 -3.29 -18.62
N GLN A 99 19.43 -3.47 -19.47
CA GLN A 99 19.27 -4.07 -20.80
C GLN A 99 18.60 -5.46 -20.72
N GLU A 100 17.71 -5.74 -21.65
CA GLU A 100 16.98 -7.01 -21.72
C GLU A 100 17.91 -8.22 -21.81
N SER A 101 19.01 -8.11 -22.55
CA SER A 101 19.98 -9.21 -22.74
C SER A 101 20.57 -9.74 -21.44
N ILE A 102 20.72 -8.87 -20.43
CA ILE A 102 21.21 -9.26 -19.10
C ILE A 102 20.07 -9.46 -18.08
N SER A 103 18.82 -9.40 -18.55
CA SER A 103 17.61 -9.38 -17.74
C SER A 103 16.75 -10.62 -17.88
N GLN A 104 17.12 -11.54 -18.75
CA GLN A 104 16.21 -12.62 -19.19
C GLN A 104 15.66 -13.46 -18.03
N GLY A 105 16.46 -13.83 -17.05
CA GLY A 105 15.99 -14.58 -15.88
C GLY A 105 15.00 -13.81 -15.02
N TYR A 106 15.18 -12.49 -14.88
CA TYR A 106 14.25 -11.64 -14.17
C TYR A 106 12.93 -11.48 -14.92
N LEU A 107 13.00 -11.28 -16.23
CA LEU A 107 11.82 -11.16 -17.09
C LEU A 107 11.05 -12.48 -17.16
N ALA A 108 11.74 -13.62 -17.20
CA ALA A 108 11.11 -14.94 -17.12
C ALA A 108 10.33 -15.10 -15.81
N CYS A 109 10.91 -14.73 -14.67
CA CYS A 109 10.23 -14.78 -13.38
C CYS A 109 8.95 -13.92 -13.36
N LEU A 110 8.98 -12.72 -13.93
CA LEU A 110 7.79 -11.86 -14.05
C LEU A 110 6.74 -12.47 -14.98
N TYR A 111 7.17 -13.02 -16.10
CA TYR A 111 6.28 -13.66 -17.07
C TYR A 111 5.58 -14.86 -16.45
N GLU A 112 6.31 -15.75 -15.80
CA GLU A 112 5.74 -16.92 -15.11
C GLU A 112 4.76 -16.50 -14.02
N LEU A 113 5.10 -15.48 -13.23
CA LEU A 113 4.19 -14.93 -12.22
C LEU A 113 2.88 -14.41 -12.83
N GLN A 114 2.92 -13.75 -13.99
CA GLN A 114 1.72 -13.33 -14.69
C GLN A 114 0.83 -14.52 -15.09
N GLN A 115 1.43 -15.61 -15.58
CA GLN A 115 0.70 -16.81 -15.97
C GLN A 115 0.08 -17.51 -14.75
N GLU A 116 0.84 -17.65 -13.69
CA GLU A 116 0.34 -18.24 -12.44
C GLU A 116 -0.82 -17.43 -11.84
N LEU A 117 -0.71 -16.10 -11.83
CA LEU A 117 -1.77 -15.24 -11.36
C LEU A 117 -3.02 -15.30 -12.26
N ALA A 118 -2.86 -15.37 -13.57
CA ALA A 118 -3.96 -15.55 -14.51
C ALA A 118 -4.70 -16.87 -14.24
N GLU A 119 -3.96 -17.95 -14.04
CA GLU A 119 -4.52 -19.28 -13.73
C GLU A 119 -5.28 -19.27 -12.40
N VAL A 120 -4.67 -18.76 -11.32
CA VAL A 120 -5.28 -18.73 -9.98
C VAL A 120 -6.54 -17.86 -9.93
N THR A 121 -6.57 -16.76 -10.69
CA THR A 121 -7.71 -15.82 -10.68
C THR A 121 -8.75 -16.13 -11.76
N GLY A 122 -8.42 -16.98 -12.72
CA GLY A 122 -9.27 -17.25 -13.90
C GLY A 122 -9.37 -16.07 -14.86
N MET A 123 -8.44 -15.13 -14.79
CA MET A 123 -8.39 -13.96 -15.67
C MET A 123 -7.62 -14.25 -16.96
N GLN A 124 -8.03 -13.63 -18.07
CA GLN A 124 -7.38 -13.80 -19.37
C GLN A 124 -6.03 -13.09 -19.46
N GLY A 125 -5.81 -12.09 -18.62
CA GLY A 125 -4.55 -11.33 -18.58
C GLY A 125 -4.33 -10.68 -17.22
N VAL A 126 -3.08 -10.52 -16.87
CA VAL A 126 -2.63 -9.92 -15.61
C VAL A 126 -1.56 -8.87 -15.90
N SER A 127 -1.63 -7.74 -15.24
CA SER A 127 -0.57 -6.74 -15.23
C SER A 127 0.12 -6.71 -13.87
N LEU A 128 1.43 -6.74 -13.86
CA LEU A 128 2.26 -6.59 -12.65
C LEU A 128 2.70 -5.14 -12.41
N THR A 129 2.22 -4.19 -13.22
CA THR A 129 2.62 -2.77 -13.13
C THR A 129 2.05 -2.06 -11.89
N PRO A 130 0.80 -2.31 -11.44
CA PRO A 130 0.29 -1.65 -10.24
C PRO A 130 1.14 -1.98 -9.00
N MET A 131 1.60 -0.93 -8.31
CA MET A 131 2.50 -1.09 -7.15
C MET A 131 1.77 -1.31 -5.83
N ALA A 132 0.46 -1.02 -5.78
CA ALA A 132 -0.38 -1.15 -4.59
C ALA A 132 -1.82 -1.43 -4.97
N GLY A 133 -2.65 -1.87 -4.00
CA GLY A 133 -4.07 -2.09 -4.20
C GLY A 133 -4.80 -0.87 -4.75
N ALA A 134 -4.46 0.32 -4.29
CA ALA A 134 -5.01 1.59 -4.79
C ALA A 134 -4.76 1.81 -6.29
N GLN A 135 -3.59 1.42 -6.81
CA GLN A 135 -3.30 1.51 -8.24
C GLN A 135 -4.02 0.44 -9.06
N GLY A 136 -4.21 -0.74 -8.50
CA GLY A 136 -5.02 -1.79 -9.12
C GLY A 136 -6.49 -1.37 -9.24
N GLU A 137 -7.02 -0.75 -8.18
CA GLU A 137 -8.36 -0.17 -8.15
C GLU A 137 -8.50 0.95 -9.19
N PHE A 138 -7.56 1.89 -9.21
CA PHE A 138 -7.51 2.97 -10.20
C PHE A 138 -7.47 2.43 -11.63
N ALA A 139 -6.64 1.43 -11.92
CA ALA A 139 -6.57 0.80 -13.23
C ALA A 139 -7.90 0.18 -13.64
N GLY A 140 -8.60 -0.49 -12.71
CA GLY A 140 -9.92 -1.06 -12.95
C GLY A 140 -10.96 0.00 -13.30
N VAL A 141 -11.03 1.08 -12.52
CA VAL A 141 -12.00 2.17 -12.77
C VAL A 141 -11.66 2.94 -14.05
N ALA A 142 -10.37 3.15 -14.34
CA ALA A 142 -9.93 3.77 -15.60
C ALA A 142 -10.32 2.92 -16.83
N MET A 143 -10.22 1.60 -16.74
CA MET A 143 -10.70 0.69 -17.80
C MET A 143 -12.21 0.78 -17.99
N ILE A 144 -12.98 0.86 -16.90
CA ILE A 144 -14.42 1.06 -16.95
C ILE A 144 -14.76 2.38 -17.65
N ARG A 145 -14.05 3.45 -17.29
CA ARG A 145 -14.22 4.76 -17.94
C ARG A 145 -13.96 4.69 -19.43
N ALA A 146 -12.79 4.15 -19.81
CA ALA A 146 -12.42 4.00 -21.23
C ALA A 146 -13.41 3.12 -22.01
N TYR A 147 -13.99 2.09 -21.37
CA TYR A 147 -15.01 1.26 -21.98
C TYR A 147 -16.29 2.06 -22.31
N HIS A 148 -16.77 2.89 -21.37
CA HIS A 148 -17.95 3.71 -21.57
C HIS A 148 -17.71 4.82 -22.61
N ASP A 149 -16.55 5.49 -22.53
CA ASP A 149 -16.17 6.53 -23.49
C ASP A 149 -16.10 5.98 -24.93
N LYS A 150 -15.51 4.79 -25.12
CA LYS A 150 -15.45 4.13 -26.42
C LYS A 150 -16.84 3.80 -27.01
N ARG A 151 -17.84 3.59 -26.16
CA ARG A 151 -19.21 3.31 -26.56
C ARG A 151 -20.06 4.57 -26.76
N GLY A 152 -19.51 5.74 -26.44
CA GLY A 152 -20.25 7.00 -26.46
C GLY A 152 -21.29 7.11 -25.33
N ASP A 153 -21.15 6.34 -24.27
CA ASP A 153 -22.04 6.35 -23.10
C ASP A 153 -21.65 7.48 -22.16
N THR A 154 -22.07 8.69 -22.48
CA THR A 154 -21.74 9.90 -21.74
C THR A 154 -22.60 10.14 -20.49
N GLU A 155 -23.64 9.35 -20.29
CA GLU A 155 -24.58 9.52 -19.18
C GLU A 155 -24.11 8.89 -17.86
N ARG A 156 -23.13 7.96 -17.92
CA ARG A 156 -22.60 7.27 -16.76
C ARG A 156 -21.46 8.08 -16.13
N GLN A 157 -21.83 9.08 -15.34
CA GLN A 157 -20.89 10.04 -14.75
C GLN A 157 -20.72 9.87 -13.25
N GLU A 158 -21.42 8.95 -12.60
CA GLU A 158 -21.38 8.75 -11.15
C GLU A 158 -21.01 7.32 -10.79
N ILE A 159 -20.28 7.17 -9.69
CA ILE A 159 -19.98 5.90 -9.04
C ILE A 159 -20.64 5.87 -7.67
N LEU A 160 -21.35 4.77 -7.38
CA LEU A 160 -21.94 4.55 -6.07
C LEU A 160 -20.87 4.02 -5.13
N VAL A 161 -20.62 4.76 -4.06
CA VAL A 161 -19.62 4.41 -3.04
C VAL A 161 -20.33 4.20 -1.72
N PRO A 162 -20.17 3.02 -1.05
CA PRO A 162 -20.71 2.82 0.29
C PRO A 162 -20.07 3.76 1.30
N GLU A 163 -20.85 4.29 2.25
CA GLU A 163 -20.35 5.14 3.33
C GLU A 163 -19.19 4.49 4.13
N ALA A 164 -19.21 3.17 4.27
CA ALA A 164 -18.17 2.41 4.95
C ALA A 164 -16.99 2.01 4.04
N ALA A 165 -16.93 2.53 2.81
CA ALA A 165 -15.84 2.23 1.89
C ALA A 165 -14.51 2.80 2.37
N HIS A 166 -13.43 2.16 1.95
CA HIS A 166 -12.09 2.71 2.17
C HIS A 166 -11.92 4.01 1.37
N GLY A 167 -11.19 4.99 1.92
CA GLY A 167 -11.00 6.30 1.29
C GLY A 167 -10.41 6.28 -0.12
N THR A 168 -9.75 5.19 -0.53
CA THR A 168 -9.25 5.00 -1.89
C THR A 168 -10.37 4.90 -2.92
N ASN A 169 -11.54 4.33 -2.55
CA ASN A 169 -12.64 4.12 -3.49
C ASN A 169 -13.21 5.45 -4.02
N PRO A 170 -13.62 6.41 -3.15
CA PRO A 170 -14.05 7.72 -3.63
C PRO A 170 -12.93 8.48 -4.34
N ALA A 171 -11.70 8.43 -3.82
CA ALA A 171 -10.56 9.08 -4.46
C ALA A 171 -10.33 8.58 -5.89
N THR A 172 -10.42 7.28 -6.12
CA THR A 172 -10.28 6.66 -7.44
C THR A 172 -11.40 7.09 -8.39
N ALA A 173 -12.63 7.16 -7.91
CA ALA A 173 -13.77 7.65 -8.69
C ALA A 173 -13.50 9.08 -9.22
N VAL A 174 -13.12 9.99 -8.34
CA VAL A 174 -12.81 11.38 -8.68
C VAL A 174 -11.61 11.47 -9.63
N MET A 175 -10.55 10.70 -9.40
CA MET A 175 -9.37 10.66 -10.28
C MET A 175 -9.71 10.22 -11.71
N CYS A 176 -10.71 9.35 -11.87
CA CYS A 176 -11.19 8.90 -13.17
C CYS A 176 -12.27 9.82 -13.78
N GLY A 177 -12.56 10.96 -13.15
CA GLY A 177 -13.53 11.93 -13.64
C GLY A 177 -14.98 11.55 -13.43
N TYR A 178 -15.26 10.67 -12.47
CA TYR A 178 -16.61 10.37 -12.03
C TYR A 178 -17.03 11.25 -10.85
N GLY A 179 -18.32 11.59 -10.79
CA GLY A 179 -18.93 12.10 -9.58
C GLY A 179 -19.12 10.97 -8.57
N GLU A 180 -18.98 11.30 -7.30
CA GLU A 180 -19.23 10.37 -6.20
C GLU A 180 -20.68 10.52 -5.72
N ARG A 181 -21.32 9.40 -5.48
CA ARG A 181 -22.63 9.35 -4.82
C ARG A 181 -22.60 8.34 -3.69
N ASP A 182 -22.74 8.85 -2.49
CA ASP A 182 -22.84 8.02 -1.28
C ASP A 182 -24.08 7.14 -1.31
N THR A 183 -23.89 5.85 -0.99
CA THR A 183 -25.02 4.94 -0.77
C THR A 183 -25.31 4.81 0.72
N CYS A 184 -26.53 5.09 1.12
CA CYS A 184 -26.98 4.91 2.50
C CYS A 184 -26.97 3.44 2.90
N TYR A 185 -26.45 3.15 4.10
CA TYR A 185 -26.50 1.81 4.69
C TYR A 185 -27.85 1.57 5.34
N VAL A 186 -28.56 0.52 4.93
CA VAL A 186 -29.81 0.11 5.57
C VAL A 186 -29.48 -0.73 6.82
N ARG A 187 -29.49 -0.10 8.00
CA ARG A 187 -29.36 -0.80 9.27
C ARG A 187 -30.76 -1.27 9.74
N ARG A 188 -31.02 -2.59 9.68
CA ARG A 188 -32.20 -3.25 10.29
C ARG A 188 -33.52 -2.46 10.20
N GLY A 189 -34.02 -2.26 8.99
CA GLY A 189 -35.38 -1.75 8.79
C GLY A 189 -35.61 -0.25 9.03
N ARG A 190 -34.56 0.53 9.32
CA ARG A 190 -34.64 2.00 9.32
C ARG A 190 -33.76 2.55 8.21
N ARG A 191 -34.40 3.19 7.24
CA ARG A 191 -33.70 3.98 6.23
C ARG A 191 -33.22 5.27 6.88
N SER A 192 -31.94 5.34 7.22
CA SER A 192 -31.30 6.62 7.51
C SER A 192 -30.82 7.16 6.17
N CYS A 193 -31.63 7.97 5.53
CA CYS A 193 -31.33 8.55 4.23
C CYS A 193 -30.81 9.97 4.41
N CYS A 194 -29.54 10.20 4.08
CA CYS A 194 -29.02 11.55 3.85
C CYS A 194 -29.23 11.96 2.38
N LEU A 195 -30.39 11.65 1.79
CA LEU A 195 -30.78 12.04 0.46
C LEU A 195 -32.01 12.93 0.52
N GLU A 196 -31.87 14.11 1.06
CA GLU A 196 -32.78 15.19 0.73
C GLU A 196 -32.38 15.76 -0.62
N GLY A 197 -33.12 15.44 -1.67
CA GLY A 197 -33.10 16.13 -2.95
C GLY A 197 -32.83 15.35 -4.22
N GLY A 198 -32.49 14.06 -4.18
CA GLY A 198 -32.13 13.32 -5.41
C GLY A 198 -32.72 11.93 -5.57
N ALA A 199 -33.34 11.38 -4.55
CA ALA A 199 -33.76 9.97 -4.50
C ALA A 199 -34.97 9.64 -5.40
N GLU A 200 -35.83 10.57 -5.69
CA GLU A 200 -37.05 10.31 -6.52
C GLU A 200 -36.71 10.01 -7.97
N ARG A 201 -35.62 10.56 -8.51
CA ARG A 201 -35.22 10.30 -9.90
C ARG A 201 -34.43 9.01 -10.11
N ALA A 202 -33.77 8.53 -9.07
CA ALA A 202 -33.00 7.28 -9.15
C ALA A 202 -33.89 6.04 -8.98
N HIS A 203 -34.97 6.15 -8.19
CA HIS A 203 -35.88 5.04 -7.94
C HIS A 203 -36.74 4.69 -9.18
N SER A 204 -37.15 5.67 -9.98
CA SER A 204 -37.96 5.44 -11.17
C SER A 204 -37.19 4.84 -12.35
N ARG A 205 -35.84 4.85 -12.33
CA ARG A 205 -35.01 4.22 -13.38
C ARG A 205 -34.48 2.83 -13.01
N PHE A 206 -34.59 2.43 -11.75
CA PHE A 206 -34.16 1.09 -11.32
C PHE A 206 -35.28 0.05 -11.32
N ASP A 207 -36.53 0.47 -11.36
CA ASP A 207 -37.69 -0.45 -11.34
C ASP A 207 -38.06 -1.03 -12.70
N ASP A 208 -37.48 -0.52 -13.79
CA ASP A 208 -37.92 -0.93 -15.13
C ASP A 208 -36.97 -1.80 -15.95
N ASP A 209 -35.75 -2.10 -15.51
CA ASP A 209 -34.94 -3.05 -16.28
C ASP A 209 -33.88 -3.80 -15.45
N LYS A 210 -34.16 -5.09 -15.29
CA LYS A 210 -33.22 -6.20 -15.03
C LYS A 210 -32.27 -6.06 -13.85
N SER A 211 -32.68 -6.75 -12.79
CA SER A 211 -31.76 -7.23 -11.74
C SER A 211 -30.38 -7.60 -12.32
N ILE A 212 -29.41 -6.72 -12.16
CA ILE A 212 -28.00 -7.07 -12.37
C ILE A 212 -27.64 -8.07 -11.27
N ASN A 213 -27.56 -9.31 -11.69
CA ASN A 213 -27.22 -10.45 -10.85
C ASN A 213 -25.74 -10.34 -10.48
N LEU A 214 -25.44 -9.67 -9.35
CA LEU A 214 -24.10 -9.52 -8.77
C LEU A 214 -23.49 -10.85 -8.27
N ARG A 215 -24.02 -11.99 -8.73
CA ARG A 215 -23.55 -13.33 -8.33
C ARG A 215 -22.56 -13.97 -9.29
N ARG A 216 -21.99 -13.23 -10.24
CA ARG A 216 -20.88 -13.76 -11.08
C ARG A 216 -19.96 -12.63 -11.53
N VAL A 217 -19.00 -12.30 -10.71
CA VAL A 217 -17.63 -11.97 -11.09
C VAL A 217 -16.73 -12.67 -10.10
#